data_474c74b6b4a2d4a0a022a94f741ae111
#
_entry.id   474c74b6b4a2d4a0a022a94f741ae111
#
_cell.length_a   1.000
_cell.length_b   1.000
_cell.length_c   1.000
_cell.angle_alpha   90.00
_cell.angle_beta   90.00
_cell.angle_gamma   90.00
#
_symmetry.space_group_name_H-M   'P 1'
#
loop_
_entity.id
_entity.type
_entity.pdbx_description
1 polymer ?
#
loop_
_entity_poly.entity_id
_entity_poly.type
_entity_poly.pdbx_seq_one_letter_code
_entity_poly.pdbx_strand_id
1 'polypeptide(L)'
;RSSAASDVYKRQTPDIADAMVESLVVDVYESSVGILPVALIAMVWSAAKGVMALMRGLNAVNGVDEKRNYFVIRFIASFYTLIMLVVLILSLFFMVFGNQLVDIALHRIPQLQMFVSLLMNFRFLFVWAVLILLFGLIYTYIPDTKLKFTEQVPGACFAAVVWSVFSWGFSMYVSYGNGYSIYGSLTIIVIIMLWMYF
;
A
#
# COMPACT_ATOMS: atom_id res chain seq x y z
N ARG A 1 -25.31 17.16 -49.91
CA ARG A 1 -26.32 16.62 -48.94
C ARG A 1 -25.70 15.78 -47.79
N SER A 2 -24.38 15.59 -47.79
CA SER A 2 -23.69 14.77 -46.76
C SER A 2 -23.11 15.59 -45.60
N SER A 3 -22.92 16.90 -45.76
CA SER A 3 -22.26 17.78 -44.77
C SER A 3 -23.15 18.09 -43.57
N ALA A 4 -24.46 18.36 -43.77
CA ALA A 4 -25.37 18.73 -42.71
C ALA A 4 -25.66 17.60 -41.69
N ALA A 5 -25.65 16.34 -42.13
CA ALA A 5 -25.84 15.20 -41.25
C ALA A 5 -24.62 14.94 -40.34
N SER A 6 -23.42 15.18 -40.87
CA SER A 6 -22.16 15.09 -40.09
C SER A 6 -22.04 16.18 -39.01
N ASP A 7 -22.53 17.39 -39.26
CA ASP A 7 -22.49 18.48 -38.30
C ASP A 7 -23.55 18.32 -37.19
N VAL A 8 -24.68 17.69 -37.49
CA VAL A 8 -25.70 17.35 -36.48
C VAL A 8 -25.19 16.25 -35.54
N TYR A 9 -24.45 15.26 -36.08
CA TYR A 9 -23.87 14.18 -35.27
C TYR A 9 -22.74 14.67 -34.32
N LYS A 10 -21.96 15.64 -34.77
CA LYS A 10 -20.88 16.24 -33.96
C LYS A 10 -21.38 17.14 -32.82
N ARG A 11 -22.59 17.67 -32.89
CA ARG A 11 -23.16 18.52 -31.83
C ARG A 11 -23.95 17.76 -30.76
N GLN A 12 -24.40 16.52 -31.03
CA GLN A 12 -25.24 15.79 -30.09
C GLN A 12 -24.43 14.80 -29.19
N THR A 13 -23.24 14.41 -29.59
CA THR A 13 -22.44 13.43 -28.85
C THR A 13 -21.66 14.00 -27.64
N PRO A 14 -21.09 15.22 -27.66
CA PRO A 14 -20.42 15.78 -26.49
C PRO A 14 -21.37 16.08 -25.34
N ASP A 15 -22.49 16.74 -25.64
CA ASP A 15 -23.43 17.23 -24.60
C ASP A 15 -24.12 16.08 -23.86
N ILE A 16 -24.44 14.98 -24.55
CA ILE A 16 -25.05 13.79 -23.92
C ILE A 16 -24.00 13.03 -23.09
N ALA A 17 -22.77 12.92 -23.58
CA ALA A 17 -21.70 12.28 -22.84
C ALA A 17 -21.33 13.06 -21.58
N ASP A 18 -21.23 14.39 -21.68
CA ASP A 18 -20.96 15.26 -20.56
C ASP A 18 -22.11 15.25 -19.53
N ALA A 19 -23.37 15.31 -19.98
CA ALA A 19 -24.53 15.18 -19.10
C ALA A 19 -24.62 13.79 -18.43
N MET A 20 -24.26 12.72 -19.11
CA MET A 20 -24.18 11.38 -18.52
C MET A 20 -23.05 11.26 -17.51
N VAL A 21 -21.87 11.81 -17.81
CA VAL A 21 -20.75 11.82 -16.87
C VAL A 21 -21.11 12.67 -15.65
N GLU A 22 -21.69 13.84 -15.83
CA GLU A 22 -22.09 14.72 -14.72
C GLU A 22 -23.17 14.08 -13.85
N SER A 23 -24.20 13.47 -14.45
CA SER A 23 -25.22 12.75 -13.68
C SER A 23 -24.66 11.55 -12.92
N LEU A 24 -23.76 10.76 -13.53
CA LEU A 24 -23.11 9.63 -12.87
C LEU A 24 -22.18 10.08 -11.74
N VAL A 25 -21.46 11.19 -11.95
CA VAL A 25 -20.58 11.76 -10.92
C VAL A 25 -21.42 12.28 -9.76
N VAL A 26 -22.50 13.03 -10.01
CA VAL A 26 -23.37 13.55 -8.97
C VAL A 26 -24.06 12.41 -8.22
N ASP A 27 -24.63 11.41 -8.91
CA ASP A 27 -25.27 10.25 -8.28
C ASP A 27 -24.29 9.43 -7.43
N VAL A 28 -23.06 9.23 -7.89
CA VAL A 28 -22.01 8.56 -7.14
C VAL A 28 -21.58 9.40 -5.92
N TYR A 29 -21.50 10.74 -6.06
CA TYR A 29 -21.16 11.61 -4.93
C TYR A 29 -22.26 11.71 -3.89
N GLU A 30 -23.52 11.89 -4.30
CA GLU A 30 -24.65 12.04 -3.35
C GLU A 30 -25.00 10.72 -2.65
N SER A 31 -24.96 9.60 -3.36
CA SER A 31 -25.26 8.30 -2.76
C SER A 31 -24.12 7.74 -1.90
N SER A 32 -22.87 8.17 -2.13
CA SER A 32 -21.70 7.59 -1.44
C SER A 32 -21.39 8.24 -0.09
N VAL A 33 -21.89 9.42 0.22
CA VAL A 33 -21.59 10.11 1.50
C VAL A 33 -22.01 9.29 2.73
N GLY A 34 -23.12 8.54 2.66
CA GLY A 34 -23.58 7.67 3.76
C GLY A 34 -22.94 6.28 3.75
N ILE A 35 -22.60 5.75 2.58
CA ILE A 35 -22.10 4.39 2.41
C ILE A 35 -20.58 4.31 2.62
N LEU A 36 -19.85 5.37 2.28
CA LEU A 36 -18.39 5.43 2.33
C LEU A 36 -17.82 5.12 3.73
N PRO A 37 -18.29 5.72 4.84
CA PRO A 37 -17.79 5.41 6.17
C PRO A 37 -18.03 3.94 6.57
N VAL A 38 -19.19 3.40 6.23
CA VAL A 38 -19.53 2.00 6.53
C VAL A 38 -18.63 1.05 5.72
N ALA A 39 -18.41 1.34 4.45
CA ALA A 39 -17.52 0.58 3.59
C ALA A 39 -16.07 0.61 4.10
N LEU A 40 -15.57 1.77 4.53
CA LEU A 40 -14.23 1.91 5.11
C LEU A 40 -14.09 1.09 6.40
N ILE A 41 -15.07 1.15 7.31
CA ILE A 41 -15.07 0.34 8.53
C ILE A 41 -15.07 -1.15 8.20
N ALA A 42 -15.92 -1.57 7.27
CA ALA A 42 -16.00 -2.96 6.83
C ALA A 42 -14.69 -3.44 6.18
N MET A 43 -14.02 -2.58 5.39
CA MET A 43 -12.74 -2.85 4.77
C MET A 43 -11.63 -3.03 5.80
N VAL A 44 -11.50 -2.11 6.76
CA VAL A 44 -10.53 -2.23 7.87
C VAL A 44 -10.81 -3.48 8.70
N TRP A 45 -12.08 -3.73 9.02
CA TRP A 45 -12.50 -4.93 9.73
C TRP A 45 -12.14 -6.21 8.99
N SER A 46 -12.31 -6.24 7.68
CA SER A 46 -11.93 -7.38 6.85
C SER A 46 -10.41 -7.55 6.77
N ALA A 47 -9.67 -6.47 6.50
CA ALA A 47 -8.22 -6.48 6.40
C ALA A 47 -7.53 -6.88 7.73
N ALA A 48 -8.12 -6.53 8.87
CA ALA A 48 -7.63 -6.93 10.18
C ALA A 48 -7.56 -8.46 10.41
N LYS A 49 -8.24 -9.28 9.57
CA LYS A 49 -8.09 -10.74 9.60
C LYS A 49 -6.66 -11.17 9.25
N GLY A 50 -6.02 -10.49 8.30
CA GLY A 50 -4.64 -10.76 7.93
C GLY A 50 -3.68 -10.48 9.09
N VAL A 51 -3.84 -9.33 9.76
CA VAL A 51 -3.03 -8.99 10.94
C VAL A 51 -3.29 -9.98 12.09
N MET A 52 -4.54 -10.42 12.30
CA MET A 52 -4.82 -11.48 13.29
C MET A 52 -4.10 -12.80 12.96
N ALA A 53 -4.05 -13.20 11.70
CA ALA A 53 -3.33 -14.40 11.29
C ALA A 53 -1.83 -14.26 11.57
N LEU A 54 -1.25 -13.09 11.28
CA LEU A 54 0.14 -12.76 11.61
C LEU A 54 0.39 -12.81 13.12
N MET A 55 -0.49 -12.23 13.94
CA MET A 55 -0.41 -12.30 15.42
C MET A 55 -0.37 -13.74 15.92
N ARG A 56 -1.29 -14.58 15.42
CA ARG A 56 -1.34 -16.00 15.79
C ARG A 56 -0.09 -16.76 15.35
N GLY A 57 0.40 -16.51 14.13
CA GLY A 57 1.62 -17.11 13.63
C GLY A 57 2.83 -16.74 14.48
N LEU A 58 2.99 -15.45 14.82
CA LEU A 58 4.10 -15.00 15.66
C LEU A 58 4.00 -15.51 17.09
N ASN A 59 2.80 -15.60 17.68
CA ASN A 59 2.61 -16.23 18.99
C ASN A 59 2.97 -17.71 18.96
N ALA A 60 2.54 -18.44 17.92
CA ALA A 60 2.87 -19.87 17.77
C ALA A 60 4.38 -20.11 17.65
N VAL A 61 5.10 -19.29 16.86
CA VAL A 61 6.56 -19.39 16.72
C VAL A 61 7.26 -19.10 18.04
N ASN A 62 6.75 -18.17 18.84
CA ASN A 62 7.32 -17.84 20.16
C ASN A 62 6.83 -18.74 21.28
N GLY A 63 6.00 -19.77 21.00
CA GLY A 63 5.48 -20.69 22.01
C GLY A 63 4.55 -20.02 23.01
N VAL A 64 3.87 -18.94 22.61
CA VAL A 64 3.00 -18.13 23.46
C VAL A 64 1.55 -18.49 23.20
N ASP A 65 0.84 -18.91 24.24
CA ASP A 65 -0.60 -19.11 24.17
C ASP A 65 -1.32 -17.76 24.20
N GLU A 66 -2.16 -17.53 23.22
CA GLU A 66 -2.97 -16.30 23.12
C GLU A 66 -4.06 -16.30 24.22
N LYS A 67 -3.91 -15.43 25.21
CA LYS A 67 -4.83 -15.32 26.36
C LYS A 67 -5.88 -14.22 26.20
N ARG A 68 -5.72 -13.36 25.21
CA ARG A 68 -6.65 -12.25 24.97
C ARG A 68 -7.97 -12.75 24.38
N ASN A 69 -9.06 -12.11 24.79
CA ASN A 69 -10.38 -12.41 24.22
C ASN A 69 -10.39 -12.05 22.73
N TYR A 70 -11.19 -12.79 21.93
CA TYR A 70 -11.35 -12.57 20.49
C TYR A 70 -11.62 -11.11 20.11
N PHE A 71 -12.48 -10.42 20.85
CA PHE A 71 -12.79 -9.01 20.58
C PHE A 71 -11.59 -8.08 20.81
N VAL A 72 -10.79 -8.36 21.84
CA VAL A 72 -9.58 -7.60 22.14
C VAL A 72 -8.54 -7.79 21.03
N ILE A 73 -8.30 -9.05 20.62
CA ILE A 73 -7.39 -9.34 19.51
C ILE A 73 -7.87 -8.64 18.23
N ARG A 74 -9.18 -8.68 17.98
CA ARG A 74 -9.80 -8.06 16.82
C ARG A 74 -9.61 -6.56 16.80
N PHE A 75 -9.79 -5.90 17.94
CA PHE A 75 -9.59 -4.46 18.08
C PHE A 75 -8.13 -4.07 17.88
N ILE A 76 -7.21 -4.80 18.53
CA ILE A 76 -5.77 -4.60 18.37
C ILE A 76 -5.34 -4.79 16.91
N ALA A 77 -5.80 -5.87 16.26
CA ALA A 77 -5.50 -6.12 14.85
C ALA A 77 -6.04 -5.02 13.93
N SER A 78 -7.24 -4.50 14.19
CA SER A 78 -7.80 -3.37 13.44
C SER A 78 -6.95 -2.10 13.61
N PHE A 79 -6.47 -1.84 14.82
CA PHE A 79 -5.59 -0.71 15.11
C PHE A 79 -4.24 -0.82 14.36
N TYR A 80 -3.60 -2.01 14.39
CA TYR A 80 -2.38 -2.23 13.59
C TYR A 80 -2.64 -2.11 12.08
N THR A 81 -3.81 -2.57 11.61
CA THR A 81 -4.21 -2.41 10.21
C THR A 81 -4.31 -0.93 9.83
N LEU A 82 -4.90 -0.10 10.69
CA LEU A 82 -4.98 1.35 10.48
C LEU A 82 -3.59 1.99 10.42
N ILE A 83 -2.70 1.61 11.35
CA ILE A 83 -1.30 2.10 11.32
C ILE A 83 -0.63 1.70 9.99
N MET A 84 -0.76 0.45 9.57
CA MET A 84 -0.20 -0.02 8.30
C MET A 84 -0.76 0.74 7.09
N LEU A 85 -2.06 1.02 7.09
CA LEU A 85 -2.70 1.84 6.05
C LEU A 85 -2.14 3.26 6.01
N VAL A 86 -1.99 3.91 7.17
CA VAL A 86 -1.40 5.25 7.25
C VAL A 86 0.03 5.24 6.73
N VAL A 87 0.85 4.25 7.14
CA VAL A 87 2.24 4.12 6.66
C VAL A 87 2.26 3.91 5.14
N LEU A 88 1.36 3.11 4.58
CA LEU A 88 1.25 2.88 3.15
C LEU A 88 0.88 4.17 2.40
N ILE A 89 -0.12 4.91 2.88
CA ILE A 89 -0.53 6.20 2.27
C ILE A 89 0.61 7.21 2.32
N LEU A 90 1.29 7.33 3.47
CA LEU A 90 2.46 8.20 3.59
C LEU A 90 3.59 7.78 2.65
N SER A 91 3.84 6.47 2.52
CA SER A 91 4.85 5.94 1.60
C SER A 91 4.53 6.31 0.13
N LEU A 92 3.27 6.16 -0.29
CA LEU A 92 2.82 6.58 -1.61
C LEU A 92 2.96 8.11 -1.80
N PHE A 93 2.60 8.88 -0.78
CA PHE A 93 2.76 10.34 -0.81
C PHE A 93 4.23 10.74 -1.00
N PHE A 94 5.14 10.15 -0.22
CA PHE A 94 6.58 10.40 -0.37
C PHE A 94 7.13 9.89 -1.70
N MET A 95 6.59 8.80 -2.25
CA MET A 95 6.97 8.30 -3.56
C MET A 95 6.62 9.29 -4.69
N VAL A 96 5.43 9.90 -4.61
CA VAL A 96 4.94 10.85 -5.64
C VAL A 96 5.57 12.22 -5.48
N PHE A 97 5.60 12.75 -4.26
CA PHE A 97 6.01 14.12 -3.96
C PHE A 97 7.43 14.25 -3.41
N GLY A 98 8.15 13.14 -3.20
CA GLY A 98 9.45 13.12 -2.54
C GLY A 98 10.48 14.07 -3.18
N ASN A 99 10.58 14.10 -4.49
CA ASN A 99 11.50 15.00 -5.20
C ASN A 99 11.15 16.47 -4.96
N GLN A 100 9.88 16.83 -5.02
CA GLN A 100 9.42 18.20 -4.78
C GLN A 100 9.67 18.62 -3.33
N LEU A 101 9.44 17.72 -2.36
CA LEU A 101 9.74 17.98 -0.96
C LEU A 101 11.23 18.20 -0.71
N VAL A 102 12.07 17.40 -1.35
CA VAL A 102 13.54 17.55 -1.31
C VAL A 102 13.95 18.90 -1.88
N ASP A 103 13.44 19.29 -3.04
CA ASP A 103 13.75 20.57 -3.66
C ASP A 103 13.34 21.76 -2.78
N ILE A 104 12.14 21.72 -2.20
CA ILE A 104 11.66 22.74 -1.25
C ILE A 104 12.56 22.79 -0.01
N ALA A 105 12.93 21.62 0.53
CA ALA A 105 13.78 21.54 1.71
C ALA A 105 15.19 22.10 1.44
N LEU A 106 15.78 21.78 0.30
CA LEU A 106 17.11 22.28 -0.10
C LEU A 106 17.11 23.79 -0.37
N HIS A 107 16.02 24.35 -0.92
CA HIS A 107 15.87 25.79 -1.08
C HIS A 107 15.78 26.53 0.27
N ARG A 108 15.21 25.90 1.30
CA ARG A 108 15.07 26.49 2.62
C ARG A 108 16.29 26.28 3.49
N ILE A 109 16.94 25.13 3.39
CA ILE A 109 18.05 24.68 4.24
C ILE A 109 19.11 24.03 3.35
N PRO A 110 20.01 24.83 2.73
CA PRO A 110 21.06 24.31 1.82
C PRO A 110 22.00 23.29 2.50
N GLN A 111 22.16 23.36 3.81
CA GLN A 111 23.01 22.43 4.59
C GLN A 111 22.52 20.97 4.51
N LEU A 112 21.24 20.74 4.17
CA LEU A 112 20.70 19.39 3.96
C LEU A 112 21.22 18.71 2.69
N GLN A 113 21.89 19.45 1.79
CA GLN A 113 22.38 18.90 0.53
C GLN A 113 23.32 17.71 0.73
N MET A 114 24.21 17.80 1.71
CA MET A 114 25.12 16.69 2.05
C MET A 114 24.36 15.45 2.53
N PHE A 115 23.36 15.65 3.40
CA PHE A 115 22.54 14.56 3.92
C PHE A 115 21.67 13.91 2.84
N VAL A 116 21.05 14.72 1.99
CA VAL A 116 20.26 14.24 0.85
C VAL A 116 21.14 13.47 -0.14
N SER A 117 22.34 13.96 -0.46
CA SER A 117 23.26 13.25 -1.36
C SER A 117 23.72 11.91 -0.78
N LEU A 118 23.97 11.85 0.54
CA LEU A 118 24.25 10.58 1.24
C LEU A 118 23.08 9.61 1.14
N LEU A 119 21.86 10.05 1.41
CA LEU A 119 20.66 9.21 1.31
C LEU A 119 20.47 8.68 -0.12
N MET A 120 20.67 9.50 -1.13
CA MET A 120 20.53 9.11 -2.54
C MET A 120 21.60 8.11 -2.97
N ASN A 121 22.84 8.29 -2.53
CA ASN A 121 23.95 7.38 -2.83
C ASN A 121 23.77 6.02 -2.12
N PHE A 122 23.28 6.03 -0.89
CA PHE A 122 23.07 4.83 -0.08
C PHE A 122 21.61 4.37 0.00
N ARG A 123 20.78 4.76 -0.97
CA ARG A 123 19.33 4.48 -0.98
C ARG A 123 18.98 3.01 -0.73
N PHE A 124 19.79 2.08 -1.25
CA PHE A 124 19.53 0.64 -1.03
C PHE A 124 19.75 0.23 0.42
N LEU A 125 20.82 0.71 1.04
CA LEU A 125 21.09 0.46 2.46
C LEU A 125 20.01 1.08 3.34
N PHE A 126 19.53 2.28 2.97
CA PHE A 126 18.43 2.93 3.69
C PHE A 126 17.13 2.11 3.60
N VAL A 127 16.76 1.64 2.41
CA VAL A 127 15.57 0.79 2.23
C VAL A 127 15.70 -0.49 3.05
N TRP A 128 16.87 -1.14 3.04
CA TRP A 128 17.11 -2.33 3.85
C TRP A 128 17.02 -2.06 5.35
N ALA A 129 17.58 -0.95 5.81
CA ALA A 129 17.49 -0.54 7.22
C ALA A 129 16.02 -0.32 7.63
N VAL A 130 15.22 0.33 6.79
CA VAL A 130 13.79 0.54 7.02
C VAL A 130 13.03 -0.79 7.03
N LEU A 131 13.32 -1.72 6.13
CA LEU A 131 12.70 -3.06 6.12
C LEU A 131 13.04 -3.85 7.38
N ILE A 132 14.31 -3.87 7.79
CA ILE A 132 14.75 -4.55 9.00
C ILE A 132 14.08 -3.93 10.23
N LEU A 133 14.02 -2.60 10.29
CA LEU A 133 13.32 -1.90 11.37
C LEU A 133 11.83 -2.28 11.39
N LEU A 134 11.17 -2.26 10.24
CA LEU A 134 9.75 -2.60 10.11
C LEU A 134 9.47 -4.03 10.59
N PHE A 135 10.21 -5.03 10.08
CA PHE A 135 10.05 -6.41 10.50
C PHE A 135 10.42 -6.61 11.96
N GLY A 136 11.48 -5.94 12.44
CA GLY A 136 11.89 -5.99 13.84
C GLY A 136 10.81 -5.44 14.78
N LEU A 137 10.14 -4.33 14.40
CA LEU A 137 9.02 -3.77 15.16
C LEU A 137 7.82 -4.72 15.15
N ILE A 138 7.48 -5.28 13.99
CA ILE A 138 6.41 -6.27 13.86
C ILE A 138 6.66 -7.48 14.77
N TYR A 139 7.86 -8.05 14.74
CA TYR A 139 8.22 -9.24 15.51
C TYR A 139 8.30 -8.96 17.02
N THR A 140 8.59 -7.71 17.40
CA THR A 140 8.71 -7.33 18.81
C THR A 140 7.38 -6.96 19.46
N TYR A 141 6.51 -6.21 18.74
CA TYR A 141 5.34 -5.59 19.34
C TYR A 141 4.01 -6.30 19.02
N ILE A 142 3.96 -7.10 17.97
CA ILE A 142 2.71 -7.80 17.60
C ILE A 142 2.43 -9.02 18.50
N PRO A 143 3.41 -9.86 18.91
CA PRO A 143 3.18 -11.00 19.80
C PRO A 143 2.65 -10.59 21.18
N ASP A 144 1.92 -11.51 21.83
CA ASP A 144 1.42 -11.33 23.20
C ASP A 144 2.49 -11.67 24.26
N THR A 145 3.71 -11.20 24.03
CA THR A 145 4.83 -11.38 24.96
C THR A 145 5.82 -10.22 24.85
N LYS A 146 6.58 -10.00 25.91
CA LYS A 146 7.61 -8.96 25.94
C LYS A 146 8.89 -9.49 25.33
N LEU A 147 9.08 -9.25 24.04
CA LEU A 147 10.29 -9.61 23.31
C LEU A 147 11.24 -8.41 23.26
N LYS A 148 12.55 -8.70 23.26
CA LYS A 148 13.55 -7.66 23.07
C LYS A 148 13.79 -7.47 21.57
N PHE A 149 13.78 -6.21 21.12
CA PHE A 149 14.03 -5.86 19.72
C PHE A 149 15.32 -6.46 19.18
N THR A 150 16.40 -6.44 19.97
CA THR A 150 17.71 -6.95 19.59
C THR A 150 17.71 -8.46 19.28
N GLU A 151 16.86 -9.23 19.95
CA GLU A 151 16.71 -10.67 19.73
C GLU A 151 15.95 -10.98 18.43
N GLN A 152 15.14 -10.01 17.94
CA GLN A 152 14.36 -10.14 16.72
C GLN A 152 15.10 -9.66 15.47
N VAL A 153 16.21 -8.91 15.62
CA VAL A 153 17.00 -8.37 14.50
C VAL A 153 17.46 -9.46 13.51
N PRO A 154 17.98 -10.63 13.93
CA PRO A 154 18.38 -11.65 12.96
C PRO A 154 17.22 -12.17 12.11
N GLY A 155 16.05 -12.38 12.73
CA GLY A 155 14.83 -12.76 12.02
C GLY A 155 14.34 -11.67 11.07
N ALA A 156 14.41 -10.40 11.50
CA ALA A 156 14.05 -9.25 10.68
C ALA A 156 15.00 -9.09 9.47
N CYS A 157 16.30 -9.30 9.65
CA CYS A 157 17.27 -9.32 8.54
C CYS A 157 16.95 -10.41 7.53
N PHE A 158 16.68 -11.62 8.00
CA PHE A 158 16.30 -12.75 7.14
C PHE A 158 15.04 -12.44 6.35
N ALA A 159 13.99 -11.91 7.02
CA ALA A 159 12.76 -11.53 6.36
C ALA A 159 12.96 -10.41 5.30
N ALA A 160 13.82 -9.43 5.60
CA ALA A 160 14.16 -8.35 4.66
C ALA A 160 14.87 -8.90 3.40
N VAL A 161 15.77 -9.87 3.56
CA VAL A 161 16.43 -10.56 2.43
C VAL A 161 15.42 -11.33 1.60
N VAL A 162 14.61 -12.17 2.23
CA VAL A 162 13.58 -12.97 1.55
C VAL A 162 12.61 -12.08 0.80
N TRP A 163 12.14 -11.00 1.43
CA TRP A 163 11.27 -10.01 0.81
C TRP A 163 11.93 -9.35 -0.42
N SER A 164 13.20 -8.98 -0.30
CA SER A 164 13.94 -8.35 -1.41
C SER A 164 14.13 -9.30 -2.58
N VAL A 165 14.46 -10.56 -2.33
CA VAL A 165 14.60 -11.61 -3.36
C VAL A 165 13.25 -11.87 -4.03
N PHE A 166 12.18 -11.99 -3.25
CA PHE A 166 10.82 -12.16 -3.77
C PHE A 166 10.40 -10.97 -4.64
N SER A 167 10.60 -9.73 -4.15
CA SER A 167 10.26 -8.51 -4.88
C SER A 167 11.05 -8.38 -6.18
N TRP A 168 12.34 -8.77 -6.17
CA TRP A 168 13.18 -8.78 -7.36
C TRP A 168 12.69 -9.82 -8.38
N GLY A 169 12.44 -11.05 -7.95
CA GLY A 169 11.90 -12.11 -8.80
C GLY A 169 10.55 -11.74 -9.40
N PHE A 170 9.67 -11.12 -8.60
CA PHE A 170 8.39 -10.62 -9.06
C PHE A 170 8.53 -9.50 -10.10
N SER A 171 9.47 -8.56 -9.88
CA SER A 171 9.77 -7.49 -10.84
C SER A 171 10.27 -8.07 -12.18
N MET A 172 11.11 -9.10 -12.14
CA MET A 172 11.54 -9.82 -13.35
C MET A 172 10.35 -10.47 -14.07
N TYR A 173 9.49 -11.17 -13.33
CA TYR A 173 8.30 -11.81 -13.89
C TYR A 173 7.40 -10.81 -14.62
N VAL A 174 7.15 -9.65 -14.02
CA VAL A 174 6.35 -8.57 -14.63
C VAL A 174 7.04 -7.99 -15.86
N SER A 175 8.38 -7.84 -15.82
CA SER A 175 9.16 -7.27 -16.93
C SER A 175 9.27 -8.21 -18.14
N TYR A 176 9.37 -9.52 -17.91
CA TYR A 176 9.43 -10.51 -18.98
C TYR A 176 8.06 -10.86 -19.56
N GLY A 177 6.98 -10.61 -18.81
CA GLY A 177 5.62 -10.76 -19.29
C GLY A 177 5.30 -9.67 -20.30
N ASN A 178 5.61 -9.90 -21.58
CA ASN A 178 5.26 -9.04 -22.74
C ASN A 178 3.73 -8.89 -22.93
N GLY A 179 2.97 -8.92 -21.87
CA GLY A 179 1.54 -9.11 -21.83
C GLY A 179 0.72 -7.83 -21.68
N TYR A 180 1.03 -6.77 -22.41
CA TYR A 180 0.03 -5.72 -22.66
C TYR A 180 -0.83 -6.10 -23.88
N SER A 181 -1.40 -7.30 -23.81
CA SER A 181 -2.48 -7.75 -24.70
C SER A 181 -3.79 -7.06 -24.30
N ILE A 182 -4.84 -7.26 -25.07
CA ILE A 182 -6.20 -6.72 -24.87
C ILE A 182 -6.73 -6.89 -23.41
N TYR A 183 -6.18 -7.84 -22.65
CA TYR A 183 -6.46 -8.10 -21.24
C TYR A 183 -5.45 -7.46 -20.25
N GLY A 184 -4.60 -6.55 -20.71
CA GLY A 184 -3.47 -6.03 -19.92
C GLY A 184 -3.85 -5.48 -18.54
N SER A 185 -4.95 -4.75 -18.42
CA SER A 185 -5.43 -4.23 -17.13
C SER A 185 -5.91 -5.33 -16.17
N LEU A 186 -6.60 -6.34 -16.68
CA LEU A 186 -7.04 -7.51 -15.90
C LEU A 186 -5.83 -8.32 -15.42
N THR A 187 -4.84 -8.51 -16.28
CA THR A 187 -3.59 -9.21 -15.92
C THR A 187 -2.86 -8.49 -14.80
N ILE A 188 -2.76 -7.16 -14.84
CA ILE A 188 -2.13 -6.36 -13.77
C ILE A 188 -2.89 -6.55 -12.45
N ILE A 189 -4.22 -6.53 -12.45
CA ILE A 189 -5.04 -6.75 -11.25
C ILE A 189 -4.76 -8.14 -10.67
N VAL A 190 -4.76 -9.18 -11.49
CA VAL A 190 -4.48 -10.57 -11.06
C VAL A 190 -3.05 -10.69 -10.50
N ILE A 191 -2.08 -10.06 -11.16
CA ILE A 191 -0.68 -10.05 -10.71
C ILE A 191 -0.56 -9.32 -9.37
N ILE A 192 -1.22 -8.17 -9.18
CA ILE A 192 -1.23 -7.44 -7.90
C ILE A 192 -1.90 -8.30 -6.82
N MET A 193 -3.03 -8.95 -7.12
CA MET A 193 -3.69 -9.86 -6.17
C MET A 193 -2.79 -11.04 -5.80
N LEU A 194 -2.08 -11.62 -6.76
CA LEU A 194 -1.13 -12.70 -6.52
C LEU A 194 0.03 -12.22 -5.64
N TRP A 195 0.58 -11.04 -5.92
CA TRP A 195 1.64 -10.43 -5.11
C TRP A 195 1.19 -10.14 -3.68
N MET A 196 -0.05 -9.69 -3.51
CA MET A 196 -0.66 -9.45 -2.19
C MET A 196 -0.96 -10.75 -1.43
N TYR A 197 -1.13 -11.88 -2.14
CA TYR A 197 -1.40 -13.19 -1.54
C TYR A 197 -0.12 -13.84 -0.96
N PHE A 198 1.03 -13.66 -1.62
CA PHE A 198 2.32 -14.20 -1.19
C PHE A 198 3.03 -13.28 -0.20
#